data_9694d4357c03c0b43956c5dc8605f856
#
_entry.id   9694d4357c03c0b43956c5dc8605f856
#
_cell.length_a   1.000
_cell.length_b   1.000
_cell.length_c   1.000
_cell.angle_alpha   90.00
_cell.angle_beta   90.00
_cell.angle_gamma   90.00
#
_symmetry.space_group_name_H-M   'P 1'
#
loop_
_entity.id
_entity.type
_entity.pdbx_description
1 polymer ?
#
loop_
_entity_poly.entity_id
_entity_poly.type
_entity_poly.pdbx_seq_one_letter_code
_entity_poly.pdbx_strand_id
1 'polypeptide(L)'
;WLLENNSNPSKEDIKDALSGIFIRDAGYEHYYLAVKLAQEKMANGKYDSEIAPSFREELSIVGKPMSKIDGPQLVSGGKAFVEDFVDKDTCYMVVLRSPHASAYINSIDTSKAEKVQGVVKILTAYNTPETHYMQAGQGNPEPSPHDRRLFNLKVRHVGDRVAAVIAETLEAAQKAKDLIKVDYQVLPAVFTVEEAMAEGAPLVHNGI
;
A
#
# COMPACT_ATOMS: atom_id res chain seq x y z
N TRP A 1 25.52 -5.22 -24.75
CA TRP A 1 26.59 -5.91 -24.01
C TRP A 1 26.46 -7.43 -24.08
N LEU A 2 25.30 -8.04 -23.70
CA LEU A 2 25.14 -9.50 -23.74
C LEU A 2 25.42 -10.05 -25.13
N LEU A 3 24.76 -9.56 -26.17
CA LEU A 3 24.90 -10.05 -27.56
C LEU A 3 26.27 -9.72 -28.17
N GLU A 4 26.97 -8.72 -27.69
CA GLU A 4 28.35 -8.41 -28.11
C GLU A 4 29.37 -9.42 -27.57
N ASN A 5 29.11 -9.99 -26.38
CA ASN A 5 30.00 -10.94 -25.71
C ASN A 5 29.56 -12.41 -25.88
N ASN A 6 28.28 -12.65 -26.12
CA ASN A 6 27.71 -13.95 -26.40
C ASN A 6 26.72 -13.83 -27.57
N SER A 7 27.11 -14.26 -28.75
CA SER A 7 26.29 -14.17 -29.97
C SER A 7 25.11 -15.15 -29.99
N ASN A 8 25.08 -16.13 -29.09
CA ASN A 8 23.99 -17.10 -28.98
C ASN A 8 23.62 -17.40 -27.52
N PRO A 9 23.09 -16.41 -26.77
CA PRO A 9 22.76 -16.59 -25.37
C PRO A 9 21.61 -17.58 -25.19
N SER A 10 21.74 -18.43 -24.18
CA SER A 10 20.65 -19.26 -23.68
C SER A 10 19.58 -18.37 -22.97
N LYS A 11 18.42 -18.96 -22.67
CA LYS A 11 17.40 -18.27 -21.88
C LYS A 11 17.92 -17.89 -20.48
N GLU A 12 18.74 -18.73 -19.87
CA GLU A 12 19.35 -18.47 -18.56
C GLU A 12 20.38 -17.32 -18.63
N ASP A 13 21.21 -17.26 -19.68
CA ASP A 13 22.14 -16.15 -19.89
C ASP A 13 21.41 -14.80 -20.01
N ILE A 14 20.26 -14.78 -20.71
CA ILE A 14 19.43 -13.60 -20.85
C ILE A 14 18.82 -13.21 -19.49
N LYS A 15 18.34 -14.18 -18.74
CA LYS A 15 17.76 -13.99 -17.42
C LYS A 15 18.78 -13.41 -16.43
N ASP A 16 19.98 -13.97 -16.41
CA ASP A 16 21.09 -13.50 -15.59
C ASP A 16 21.50 -12.06 -15.95
N ALA A 17 21.61 -11.76 -17.24
CA ALA A 17 21.95 -10.42 -17.72
C ALA A 17 20.90 -9.35 -17.35
N LEU A 18 19.64 -9.76 -17.19
CA LEU A 18 18.51 -8.90 -16.81
C LEU A 18 18.18 -8.94 -15.33
N SER A 19 18.88 -9.76 -14.54
CA SER A 19 18.56 -10.02 -13.12
C SER A 19 18.58 -8.78 -12.22
N GLY A 20 19.33 -7.75 -12.60
CA GLY A 20 19.38 -6.46 -11.88
C GLY A 20 18.26 -5.49 -12.23
N ILE A 21 17.36 -5.82 -13.17
CA ILE A 21 16.28 -4.96 -13.63
C ILE A 21 14.97 -5.41 -13.00
N PHE A 22 14.52 -4.66 -11.99
CA PHE A 22 13.27 -4.94 -11.28
C PHE A 22 12.15 -4.04 -11.80
N ILE A 23 11.23 -4.61 -12.58
CA ILE A 23 10.05 -3.91 -13.08
C ILE A 23 8.78 -4.73 -12.80
N ARG A 24 7.66 -4.03 -12.63
CA ARG A 24 6.37 -4.62 -12.24
C ARG A 24 5.42 -4.87 -13.41
N ASP A 25 5.90 -4.76 -14.65
CA ASP A 25 5.08 -4.93 -15.85
C ASP A 25 4.87 -6.39 -16.26
N ALA A 26 5.53 -7.33 -15.57
CA ALA A 26 5.46 -8.79 -15.84
C ALA A 26 5.84 -9.17 -17.29
N GLY A 27 6.57 -8.33 -17.99
CA GLY A 27 6.94 -8.49 -19.41
C GLY A 27 8.07 -9.49 -19.68
N TYR A 28 8.40 -10.39 -18.75
CA TYR A 28 9.58 -11.24 -18.80
C TYR A 28 9.76 -12.02 -20.10
N GLU A 29 8.72 -12.66 -20.63
CA GLU A 29 8.78 -13.39 -21.91
C GLU A 29 9.00 -12.45 -23.09
N HIS A 30 8.45 -11.24 -23.05
CA HIS A 30 8.67 -10.23 -24.08
C HIS A 30 10.13 -9.75 -24.13
N TYR A 31 10.81 -9.69 -23.01
CA TYR A 31 12.23 -9.35 -22.96
C TYR A 31 13.09 -10.45 -23.57
N TYR A 32 12.79 -11.74 -23.29
CA TYR A 32 13.49 -12.86 -23.93
C TYR A 32 13.29 -12.84 -25.44
N LEU A 33 12.06 -12.62 -25.90
CA LEU A 33 11.74 -12.49 -27.32
C LEU A 33 12.47 -11.30 -27.96
N ALA A 34 12.50 -10.16 -27.30
CA ALA A 34 13.21 -8.96 -27.79
C ALA A 34 14.70 -9.21 -27.97
N VAL A 35 15.36 -9.88 -27.00
CA VAL A 35 16.79 -10.26 -27.12
C VAL A 35 17.01 -11.24 -28.26
N LYS A 36 16.12 -12.24 -28.46
CA LYS A 36 16.20 -13.18 -29.58
C LYS A 36 16.04 -12.49 -30.93
N LEU A 37 15.06 -11.60 -31.08
CA LEU A 37 14.88 -10.79 -32.29
C LEU A 37 16.10 -9.90 -32.58
N ALA A 38 16.68 -9.30 -31.55
CA ALA A 38 17.90 -8.51 -31.69
C ALA A 38 19.10 -9.38 -32.13
N GLN A 39 19.25 -10.58 -31.57
CA GLN A 39 20.25 -11.57 -31.97
C GLN A 39 20.15 -11.90 -33.46
N GLU A 40 18.98 -12.26 -33.96
CA GLU A 40 18.75 -12.59 -35.35
C GLU A 40 19.01 -11.42 -36.29
N LYS A 41 18.58 -10.20 -35.88
CA LYS A 41 18.83 -9.02 -36.67
C LYS A 41 20.33 -8.67 -36.73
N MET A 42 21.07 -8.88 -35.67
CA MET A 42 22.53 -8.68 -35.64
C MET A 42 23.24 -9.71 -36.52
N ALA A 43 22.79 -10.98 -36.53
CA ALA A 43 23.41 -12.05 -37.31
C ALA A 43 23.10 -11.96 -38.82
N ASN A 44 21.85 -11.60 -39.19
CA ASN A 44 21.34 -11.76 -40.55
C ASN A 44 20.84 -10.46 -41.18
N GLY A 45 20.85 -9.34 -40.45
CA GLY A 45 20.27 -8.05 -40.86
C GLY A 45 18.74 -8.06 -40.96
N LYS A 46 18.09 -9.20 -40.69
CA LYS A 46 16.64 -9.40 -40.67
C LYS A 46 16.26 -10.22 -39.46
N TYR A 47 15.00 -10.19 -39.07
CA TYR A 47 14.43 -11.03 -38.02
C TYR A 47 13.21 -11.77 -38.59
N ASP A 48 12.93 -12.97 -38.06
CA ASP A 48 11.74 -13.72 -38.41
C ASP A 48 10.53 -13.12 -37.65
N SER A 49 9.52 -12.72 -38.41
CA SER A 49 8.27 -12.19 -37.83
C SER A 49 7.46 -13.25 -37.07
N GLU A 50 7.75 -14.56 -37.29
CA GLU A 50 7.07 -15.64 -36.57
C GLU A 50 7.51 -15.75 -35.10
N ILE A 51 8.67 -15.22 -34.75
CA ILE A 51 9.13 -15.11 -33.35
C ILE A 51 8.35 -14.03 -32.60
N ALA A 52 7.85 -13.01 -33.28
CA ALA A 52 6.99 -12.02 -32.67
C ALA A 52 5.69 -12.67 -32.18
N PRO A 53 5.20 -12.34 -30.97
CA PRO A 53 3.94 -12.88 -30.47
C PRO A 53 2.82 -12.53 -31.45
N SER A 54 2.35 -13.51 -32.23
CA SER A 54 1.16 -13.33 -33.03
C SER A 54 -0.06 -13.32 -32.13
N PHE A 55 -0.88 -12.30 -32.20
CA PHE A 55 -2.21 -12.34 -31.60
C PHE A 55 -3.00 -13.40 -32.32
N ARG A 56 -3.39 -14.46 -31.60
CA ARG A 56 -4.25 -15.49 -32.16
C ARG A 56 -5.59 -14.87 -32.54
N GLU A 57 -5.98 -14.94 -33.81
CA GLU A 57 -7.26 -14.40 -34.29
C GLU A 57 -8.49 -15.00 -33.57
N GLU A 58 -8.31 -16.14 -32.92
CA GLU A 58 -9.33 -16.90 -32.19
C GLU A 58 -9.67 -16.34 -30.81
N LEU A 59 -8.88 -15.36 -30.29
CA LEU A 59 -9.17 -14.78 -28.99
C LEU A 59 -10.40 -13.88 -29.05
N SER A 60 -11.32 -14.07 -28.11
CA SER A 60 -12.59 -13.34 -28.08
C SER A 60 -12.50 -11.93 -27.45
N ILE A 61 -11.44 -11.67 -26.70
CA ILE A 61 -11.25 -10.41 -25.93
C ILE A 61 -9.94 -9.74 -26.31
N VAL A 62 -8.81 -10.45 -26.15
CA VAL A 62 -7.48 -9.88 -26.44
C VAL A 62 -7.36 -9.57 -27.93
N GLY A 63 -6.92 -8.36 -28.26
CA GLY A 63 -6.82 -7.88 -29.64
C GLY A 63 -8.15 -7.46 -30.28
N LYS A 64 -9.24 -7.44 -29.52
CA LYS A 64 -10.56 -6.97 -29.98
C LYS A 64 -10.88 -5.61 -29.40
N PRO A 65 -11.63 -4.75 -30.12
CA PRO A 65 -12.07 -3.43 -29.62
C PRO A 65 -13.21 -3.62 -28.61
N MET A 66 -12.86 -3.97 -27.37
CA MET A 66 -13.83 -4.14 -26.29
C MET A 66 -14.12 -2.82 -25.62
N SER A 67 -15.39 -2.54 -25.38
CA SER A 67 -15.81 -1.37 -24.61
C SER A 67 -15.41 -1.55 -23.15
N LYS A 68 -15.05 -0.44 -22.49
CA LYS A 68 -14.82 -0.42 -21.05
C LYS A 68 -16.12 -0.83 -20.33
N ILE A 69 -16.03 -1.75 -19.37
CA ILE A 69 -17.19 -2.37 -18.71
C ILE A 69 -18.08 -1.31 -18.04
N ASP A 70 -17.47 -0.33 -17.35
CA ASP A 70 -18.13 0.77 -16.66
C ASP A 70 -18.27 2.04 -17.52
N GLY A 71 -17.91 1.97 -18.81
CA GLY A 71 -17.95 3.11 -19.73
C GLY A 71 -19.31 3.80 -19.82
N PRO A 72 -20.42 3.06 -20.05
CA PRO A 72 -21.76 3.66 -20.11
C PRO A 72 -22.16 4.39 -18.82
N GLN A 73 -21.80 3.85 -17.65
CA GLN A 73 -22.08 4.47 -16.36
C GLN A 73 -21.32 5.77 -16.18
N LEU A 74 -20.02 5.77 -16.53
CA LEU A 74 -19.16 6.95 -16.43
C LEU A 74 -19.65 8.11 -17.32
N VAL A 75 -20.01 7.84 -18.57
CA VAL A 75 -20.45 8.89 -19.50
C VAL A 75 -21.86 9.40 -19.22
N SER A 76 -22.69 8.60 -18.55
CA SER A 76 -24.06 8.98 -18.16
C SER A 76 -24.15 9.61 -16.77
N GLY A 77 -23.03 9.72 -16.04
CA GLY A 77 -23.02 10.18 -14.64
C GLY A 77 -23.64 9.18 -13.66
N GLY A 78 -23.66 7.89 -14.03
CA GLY A 78 -24.13 6.81 -13.15
C GLY A 78 -23.10 6.49 -12.05
N LYS A 79 -23.54 5.72 -11.06
CA LYS A 79 -22.68 5.28 -9.95
C LYS A 79 -21.57 4.36 -10.46
N ALA A 80 -20.30 4.74 -10.27
CA ALA A 80 -19.13 4.00 -10.73
C ALA A 80 -18.01 3.94 -9.71
N PHE A 81 -17.93 4.89 -8.77
CA PHE A 81 -16.89 4.99 -7.75
C PHE A 81 -17.42 4.68 -6.36
N VAL A 82 -16.55 4.35 -5.43
CA VAL A 82 -16.92 3.98 -4.05
C VAL A 82 -17.77 5.07 -3.38
N GLU A 83 -17.42 6.33 -3.59
CA GLU A 83 -18.12 7.49 -3.04
C GLU A 83 -19.55 7.63 -3.57
N ASP A 84 -19.86 7.07 -4.73
CA ASP A 84 -21.21 7.10 -5.32
C ASP A 84 -22.17 6.14 -4.62
N PHE A 85 -21.66 5.18 -3.83
CA PHE A 85 -22.43 4.17 -3.11
C PHE A 85 -22.69 4.53 -1.64
N VAL A 86 -22.48 5.80 -1.28
CA VAL A 86 -22.77 6.29 0.07
C VAL A 86 -24.30 6.38 0.25
N ASP A 87 -24.82 5.70 1.26
CA ASP A 87 -26.23 5.77 1.65
C ASP A 87 -26.47 6.90 2.66
N LYS A 88 -27.74 7.32 2.78
CA LYS A 88 -28.17 8.36 3.73
C LYS A 88 -27.85 8.02 5.20
N ASP A 89 -27.72 6.74 5.52
CA ASP A 89 -27.45 6.23 6.87
C ASP A 89 -25.94 5.92 7.07
N THR A 90 -25.08 6.28 6.11
CA THR A 90 -23.64 6.09 6.21
C THR A 90 -23.05 7.06 7.22
N CYS A 91 -22.34 6.53 8.22
CA CYS A 91 -21.62 7.33 9.20
C CYS A 91 -20.28 7.82 8.67
N TYR A 92 -19.81 8.91 9.25
CA TYR A 92 -18.48 9.47 9.02
C TYR A 92 -17.49 9.00 10.07
N MET A 93 -16.29 8.65 9.66
CA MET A 93 -15.20 8.31 10.58
C MET A 93 -14.04 9.30 10.45
N VAL A 94 -13.61 9.87 11.58
CA VAL A 94 -12.46 10.76 11.67
C VAL A 94 -11.45 10.18 12.65
N VAL A 95 -10.17 10.12 12.22
CA VAL A 95 -9.09 9.53 13.01
C VAL A 95 -8.31 10.62 13.75
N LEU A 96 -8.18 10.46 15.07
CA LEU A 96 -7.23 11.22 15.90
C LEU A 96 -5.84 10.62 15.70
N ARG A 97 -4.88 11.46 15.36
CA ARG A 97 -3.51 11.08 15.08
C ARG A 97 -2.53 11.65 16.09
N SER A 98 -1.45 10.94 16.34
CA SER A 98 -0.39 11.38 17.26
C SER A 98 0.37 12.58 16.69
N PRO A 99 0.62 13.61 17.51
CA PRO A 99 1.54 14.69 17.18
C PRO A 99 3.01 14.33 17.46
N HIS A 100 3.27 13.19 18.13
CA HIS A 100 4.60 12.78 18.57
C HIS A 100 5.18 11.71 17.67
N ALA A 101 6.47 11.78 17.42
CA ALA A 101 7.22 10.79 16.64
C ALA A 101 7.43 9.47 17.39
N SER A 102 7.56 9.53 18.73
CA SER A 102 7.66 8.36 19.61
C SER A 102 7.10 8.71 20.98
N ALA A 103 6.09 7.96 21.43
CA ALA A 103 5.51 8.14 22.75
C ALA A 103 4.74 6.89 23.20
N TYR A 104 4.62 6.69 24.51
CA TYR A 104 3.59 5.83 25.07
C TYR A 104 2.32 6.65 25.35
N ILE A 105 1.16 6.03 25.16
CA ILE A 105 -0.14 6.56 25.53
C ILE A 105 -0.45 6.03 26.94
N ASN A 106 -0.43 6.92 27.94
CA ASN A 106 -0.80 6.59 29.31
C ASN A 106 -2.31 6.47 29.48
N SER A 107 -3.06 7.40 28.87
CA SER A 107 -4.52 7.39 28.92
C SER A 107 -5.15 8.13 27.72
N ILE A 108 -6.40 7.76 27.42
CA ILE A 108 -7.25 8.43 26.43
C ILE A 108 -8.58 8.72 27.10
N ASP A 109 -8.87 9.99 27.33
CA ASP A 109 -10.15 10.45 27.88
C ASP A 109 -11.11 10.83 26.74
N THR A 110 -12.14 10.02 26.55
CA THR A 110 -13.21 10.19 25.54
C THR A 110 -14.49 10.78 26.14
N SER A 111 -14.55 11.01 27.43
CA SER A 111 -15.78 11.30 28.19
C SER A 111 -16.56 12.53 27.69
N LYS A 112 -15.87 13.54 27.17
CA LYS A 112 -16.50 14.73 26.56
C LYS A 112 -16.90 14.48 25.13
N ALA A 113 -16.09 13.73 24.40
CA ALA A 113 -16.33 13.41 23.00
C ALA A 113 -17.58 12.53 22.82
N GLU A 114 -17.80 11.56 23.72
CA GLU A 114 -18.96 10.68 23.72
C GLU A 114 -20.30 11.42 23.91
N LYS A 115 -20.27 12.63 24.50
CA LYS A 115 -21.47 13.45 24.74
C LYS A 115 -21.83 14.34 23.55
N VAL A 116 -21.03 14.36 22.50
CA VAL A 116 -21.34 15.14 21.28
C VAL A 116 -22.50 14.46 20.57
N GLN A 117 -23.55 15.22 20.31
CA GLN A 117 -24.73 14.72 19.61
C GLN A 117 -24.36 14.18 18.23
N GLY A 118 -24.87 13.01 17.88
CA GLY A 118 -24.59 12.32 16.62
C GLY A 118 -23.33 11.42 16.66
N VAL A 119 -22.60 11.36 17.78
CA VAL A 119 -21.52 10.38 17.95
C VAL A 119 -22.11 8.99 18.17
N VAL A 120 -21.72 8.06 17.32
CA VAL A 120 -22.15 6.66 17.35
C VAL A 120 -21.18 5.81 18.16
N LYS A 121 -19.86 5.95 17.91
CA LYS A 121 -18.83 5.16 18.58
C LYS A 121 -17.48 5.87 18.55
N ILE A 122 -16.70 5.68 19.62
CA ILE A 122 -15.29 6.05 19.66
C ILE A 122 -14.48 4.77 19.84
N LEU A 123 -13.52 4.56 18.95
CA LEU A 123 -12.62 3.43 18.94
C LEU A 123 -11.24 3.85 19.42
N THR A 124 -10.66 3.07 20.32
CA THR A 124 -9.33 3.28 20.90
C THR A 124 -8.61 1.95 21.10
N ALA A 125 -7.38 1.96 21.55
CA ALA A 125 -6.66 0.73 21.92
C ALA A 125 -7.33 -0.06 23.04
N TYR A 126 -8.21 0.56 23.86
CA TYR A 126 -8.84 -0.09 25.01
C TYR A 126 -10.14 -0.84 24.66
N ASN A 127 -10.73 -0.57 23.49
CA ASN A 127 -12.03 -1.15 23.11
C ASN A 127 -12.02 -1.75 21.69
N THR A 128 -10.84 -2.02 21.14
CA THR A 128 -10.64 -2.71 19.86
C THR A 128 -9.83 -3.98 20.05
N PRO A 129 -9.92 -4.95 19.11
CA PRO A 129 -9.18 -6.20 19.22
C PRO A 129 -7.66 -5.99 19.31
N GLU A 130 -7.00 -6.84 20.09
CA GLU A 130 -5.55 -6.84 20.26
C GLU A 130 -4.80 -7.58 19.15
N THR A 131 -5.51 -8.07 18.14
CA THR A 131 -4.94 -8.81 17.02
C THR A 131 -3.87 -7.99 16.29
N HIS A 132 -2.70 -8.58 16.17
CA HIS A 132 -1.63 -8.01 15.39
C HIS A 132 -1.76 -8.42 13.92
N TYR A 133 -1.42 -7.52 13.03
CA TYR A 133 -1.40 -7.76 11.59
C TYR A 133 -0.20 -7.06 10.95
N MET A 134 0.17 -7.49 9.77
CA MET A 134 1.14 -6.79 8.93
C MET A 134 0.42 -5.82 7.98
N GLN A 135 1.04 -4.72 7.67
CA GLN A 135 0.46 -3.68 6.81
C GLN A 135 0.99 -3.71 5.39
N ALA A 136 2.18 -4.23 5.18
CA ALA A 136 2.84 -4.26 3.88
C ALA A 136 3.24 -5.70 3.57
N GLY A 137 2.39 -6.43 2.85
CA GLY A 137 2.64 -7.78 2.43
C GLY A 137 2.61 -7.91 0.92
N GLN A 138 3.68 -8.38 0.31
CA GLN A 138 3.76 -8.67 -1.13
C GLN A 138 4.57 -9.95 -1.42
N GLY A 139 4.76 -10.81 -0.43
CA GLY A 139 5.56 -12.02 -0.56
C GLY A 139 4.88 -13.27 0.01
N ASN A 140 5.44 -14.43 -0.32
CA ASN A 140 5.08 -15.69 0.31
C ASN A 140 6.36 -16.52 0.53
N PRO A 141 6.85 -16.74 1.76
CA PRO A 141 6.27 -16.20 3.01
C PRO A 141 6.39 -14.68 3.09
N GLU A 142 5.47 -14.06 3.83
CA GLU A 142 5.47 -12.62 4.03
C GLU A 142 6.65 -12.20 4.92
N PRO A 143 7.55 -11.31 4.45
CA PRO A 143 8.74 -10.92 5.22
C PRO A 143 8.47 -9.88 6.31
N SER A 144 7.31 -9.22 6.29
CA SER A 144 6.99 -8.17 7.26
C SER A 144 6.50 -8.74 8.59
N PRO A 145 6.94 -8.21 9.74
CA PRO A 145 6.46 -8.66 11.03
C PRO A 145 5.00 -8.27 11.27
N HIS A 146 4.28 -9.07 12.06
CA HIS A 146 2.94 -8.74 12.57
C HIS A 146 3.07 -7.76 13.75
N ASP A 147 3.41 -6.52 13.48
CA ASP A 147 3.76 -5.49 14.46
C ASP A 147 2.70 -4.40 14.63
N ARG A 148 1.63 -4.46 13.84
CA ARG A 148 0.56 -3.46 13.83
C ARG A 148 -0.69 -3.98 14.54
N ARG A 149 -1.27 -3.11 15.36
CA ARG A 149 -2.64 -3.22 15.87
C ARG A 149 -3.49 -2.12 15.23
N LEU A 150 -4.80 -2.22 15.34
CA LEU A 150 -5.70 -1.15 14.86
C LEU A 150 -5.36 0.19 15.53
N PHE A 151 -5.18 0.17 16.85
CA PHE A 151 -4.64 1.26 17.65
C PHE A 151 -3.59 0.71 18.62
N ASN A 152 -2.40 1.31 18.62
CA ASN A 152 -1.30 0.95 19.52
C ASN A 152 -1.25 1.90 20.74
N LEU A 153 -0.78 1.40 21.88
CA LEU A 153 -0.44 2.23 23.04
C LEU A 153 0.97 2.84 22.93
N LYS A 154 1.80 2.39 21.99
CA LYS A 154 3.05 3.02 21.61
C LYS A 154 2.90 3.59 20.21
N VAL A 155 2.96 4.89 20.06
CA VAL A 155 3.02 5.59 18.77
C VAL A 155 4.47 5.66 18.30
N ARG A 156 4.70 5.44 17.00
CA ARG A 156 6.03 5.25 16.40
C ARG A 156 6.37 6.26 15.33
N HIS A 157 5.42 7.11 14.95
CA HIS A 157 5.64 8.20 14.00
C HIS A 157 4.58 9.29 14.21
N VAL A 158 4.88 10.51 13.77
CA VAL A 158 3.89 11.58 13.68
C VAL A 158 2.77 11.13 12.73
N GLY A 159 1.52 11.26 13.17
CA GLY A 159 0.36 10.80 12.39
C GLY A 159 -0.06 9.36 12.67
N ASP A 160 0.59 8.65 13.60
CA ASP A 160 0.13 7.32 14.02
C ASP A 160 -1.28 7.38 14.62
N ARG A 161 -2.07 6.31 14.45
CA ARG A 161 -3.49 6.26 14.83
C ARG A 161 -3.63 6.12 16.35
N VAL A 162 -4.39 6.99 16.97
CA VAL A 162 -4.64 7.01 18.42
C VAL A 162 -6.07 6.62 18.76
N ALA A 163 -7.03 7.19 18.06
CA ALA A 163 -8.45 6.92 18.21
C ALA A 163 -9.18 7.18 16.89
N ALA A 164 -10.40 6.64 16.74
CA ALA A 164 -11.31 7.01 15.66
C ALA A 164 -12.69 7.33 16.23
N VAL A 165 -13.28 8.40 15.73
CA VAL A 165 -14.64 8.82 16.06
C VAL A 165 -15.54 8.49 14.88
N ILE A 166 -16.62 7.78 15.14
CA ILE A 166 -17.69 7.46 14.19
C ILE A 166 -18.91 8.26 14.60
N ALA A 167 -19.45 9.07 13.68
CA ALA A 167 -20.62 9.91 13.92
C ALA A 167 -21.52 9.99 12.69
N GLU A 168 -22.77 10.40 12.89
CA GLU A 168 -23.78 10.58 11.85
C GLU A 168 -23.42 11.68 10.85
N THR A 169 -22.61 12.68 11.28
CA THR A 169 -22.14 13.78 10.43
C THR A 169 -20.64 13.98 10.58
N LEU A 170 -20.01 14.49 9.54
CA LEU A 170 -18.58 14.81 9.54
C LEU A 170 -18.25 15.88 10.62
N GLU A 171 -19.15 16.87 10.76
CA GLU A 171 -19.00 17.95 11.76
C GLU A 171 -19.02 17.39 13.19
N ALA A 172 -19.95 16.48 13.49
CA ALA A 172 -20.02 15.83 14.80
C ALA A 172 -18.76 15.00 15.08
N ALA A 173 -18.28 14.24 14.07
CA ALA A 173 -17.07 13.44 14.18
C ALA A 173 -15.83 14.33 14.46
N GLN A 174 -15.69 15.43 13.73
CA GLN A 174 -14.58 16.37 13.89
C GLN A 174 -14.60 17.04 15.27
N LYS A 175 -15.76 17.57 15.69
CA LYS A 175 -15.96 18.19 17.01
C LYS A 175 -15.64 17.22 18.14
N ALA A 176 -16.12 15.98 18.04
CA ALA A 176 -15.84 14.98 19.05
C ALA A 176 -14.36 14.59 19.07
N LYS A 177 -13.71 14.41 17.91
CA LYS A 177 -12.26 14.17 17.83
C LYS A 177 -11.45 15.24 18.58
N ASP A 178 -11.82 16.51 18.44
CA ASP A 178 -11.09 17.64 19.07
C ASP A 178 -11.30 17.72 20.60
N LEU A 179 -12.31 17.01 21.13
CA LEU A 179 -12.57 16.90 22.57
C LEU A 179 -11.87 15.72 23.25
N ILE A 180 -11.28 14.80 22.48
CA ILE A 180 -10.51 13.69 23.04
C ILE A 180 -9.21 14.22 23.62
N LYS A 181 -8.92 13.85 24.88
CA LYS A 181 -7.65 14.18 25.54
C LYS A 181 -6.79 12.93 25.63
N VAL A 182 -5.53 13.07 25.28
CA VAL A 182 -4.55 11.98 25.33
C VAL A 182 -3.39 12.43 26.22
N ASP A 183 -3.05 11.58 27.18
CA ASP A 183 -1.85 11.74 27.99
C ASP A 183 -0.72 10.93 27.38
N TYR A 184 0.35 11.61 26.97
CA TYR A 184 1.51 11.02 26.32
C TYR A 184 2.75 11.08 27.21
N GLN A 185 3.45 9.96 27.31
CA GLN A 185 4.84 9.91 27.74
C GLN A 185 5.72 9.99 26.50
N VAL A 186 6.22 11.16 26.17
CA VAL A 186 7.09 11.36 24.99
C VAL A 186 8.42 10.65 25.20
N LEU A 187 8.87 9.94 24.17
CA LEU A 187 10.11 9.18 24.14
C LEU A 187 11.10 9.81 23.15
N PRO A 188 12.41 9.55 23.32
CA PRO A 188 13.38 9.87 22.28
C PRO A 188 13.00 9.25 20.94
N ALA A 189 13.21 9.98 19.87
CA ALA A 189 12.97 9.51 18.50
C ALA A 189 14.23 9.68 17.67
N VAL A 190 14.39 8.83 16.63
CA VAL A 190 15.48 8.91 15.66
C VAL A 190 14.90 9.31 14.30
N PHE A 191 15.60 10.15 13.56
CA PHE A 191 15.12 10.71 12.30
C PHE A 191 16.06 10.44 11.13
N THR A 192 17.30 10.00 11.41
CA THR A 192 18.27 9.65 10.38
C THR A 192 18.75 8.21 10.55
N VAL A 193 19.34 7.66 9.50
CA VAL A 193 19.92 6.32 9.51
C VAL A 193 21.09 6.26 10.50
N GLU A 194 21.91 7.30 10.53
CA GLU A 194 23.07 7.42 11.39
C GLU A 194 22.66 7.41 12.88
N GLU A 195 21.63 8.17 13.25
CA GLU A 195 21.07 8.17 14.60
C GLU A 195 20.49 6.79 14.97
N ALA A 196 19.81 6.12 14.03
CA ALA A 196 19.21 4.81 14.28
C ALA A 196 20.25 3.68 14.44
N MET A 197 21.41 3.81 13.79
CA MET A 197 22.52 2.85 13.86
C MET A 197 23.50 3.14 15.00
N ALA A 198 23.40 4.26 15.69
CA ALA A 198 24.26 4.60 16.81
C ALA A 198 24.11 3.60 17.97
N GLU A 199 25.19 3.36 18.71
CA GLU A 199 25.15 2.52 19.91
C GLU A 199 24.19 3.13 20.95
N GLY A 200 23.24 2.31 21.46
CA GLY A 200 22.22 2.75 22.40
C GLY A 200 21.05 3.52 21.80
N ALA A 201 20.92 3.54 20.47
CA ALA A 201 19.77 4.19 19.81
C ALA A 201 18.43 3.64 20.31
N PRO A 202 17.40 4.51 20.46
CA PRO A 202 16.09 4.08 20.88
C PRO A 202 15.48 3.09 19.89
N LEU A 203 14.96 1.96 20.38
CA LEU A 203 14.28 0.97 19.54
C LEU A 203 12.87 1.46 19.20
N VAL A 204 12.57 1.47 17.89
CA VAL A 204 11.22 1.75 17.39
C VAL A 204 10.27 0.63 17.78
N HIS A 205 10.71 -0.63 17.65
CA HIS A 205 10.01 -1.84 18.06
C HIS A 205 10.77 -2.52 19.20
N ASN A 206 10.06 -2.84 20.29
CA ASN A 206 10.66 -3.52 21.43
C ASN A 206 10.49 -5.03 21.23
N GLY A 207 11.53 -5.69 20.72
CA GLY A 207 11.64 -7.15 20.77
C GLY A 207 10.68 -7.91 19.85
N ILE A 208 10.60 -7.51 18.58
CA ILE A 208 10.01 -8.35 17.53
C ILE A 208 11.13 -9.05 16.78
#